data_2a9919913ab919b8faa9697a0b56ef21
#
_entry.id   2a9919913ab919b8faa9697a0b56ef21
#
_cell.length_a   1.000
_cell.length_b   1.000
_cell.length_c   1.000
_cell.angle_alpha   90.00
_cell.angle_beta   90.00
_cell.angle_gamma   90.00
#
_symmetry.space_group_name_H-M   'P 1'
#
loop_
_entity.id
_entity.type
_entity.pdbx_description
1 polymer ?
#
loop_
_entity_poly.entity_id
_entity_poly.type
_entity_poly.pdbx_seq_one_letter_code
_entity_poly.pdbx_strand_id
1 'polypeptide(L)'
;MPLPEPFAYPTTAHCPTHGPAGCIDYRSYKPWLRDDFAFRCVYCLTRERWDASPSGHASFGADHVEAQSVAPTLITEYRNLIYACNPCNSAKRNQRIGIDPRTDAMARLLSVDAEGIVHAMAPHAELMIEVFDLNEPGRISLRLEKLVILRSKQTHPDDADIDHLFRRAFGYPDDLPDLTGLRPPGGNSFRGSESRSHFARRERGELADVY
;
A
#
# COMPACT_ATOMS: atom_id res chain seq x y z
N MET A 1 -19.95 9.44 7.75
CA MET A 1 -18.85 9.16 6.80
C MET A 1 -18.93 7.70 6.40
N PRO A 2 -18.76 7.32 5.12
CA PRO A 2 -18.71 5.91 4.76
C PRO A 2 -17.52 5.26 5.47
N LEU A 3 -17.68 4.00 5.88
CA LEU A 3 -16.60 3.25 6.49
C LEU A 3 -15.58 2.82 5.43
N PRO A 4 -14.29 2.70 5.78
CA PRO A 4 -13.29 2.24 4.83
C PRO A 4 -13.56 0.80 4.39
N GLU A 5 -13.18 0.48 3.16
CA GLU A 5 -13.13 -0.88 2.65
C GLU A 5 -11.65 -1.35 2.66
N PRO A 6 -11.15 -1.82 3.81
CA PRO A 6 -9.72 -1.99 4.03
C PRO A 6 -9.07 -3.02 3.12
N PHE A 7 -9.87 -3.95 2.59
CA PHE A 7 -9.41 -5.04 1.73
C PHE A 7 -9.97 -4.94 0.31
N ALA A 8 -10.50 -3.78 -0.08
CA ALA A 8 -10.83 -3.52 -1.47
C ALA A 8 -9.56 -3.25 -2.27
N TYR A 9 -9.30 -4.09 -3.26
CA TYR A 9 -8.26 -3.83 -4.25
C TYR A 9 -8.65 -2.68 -5.17
N PRO A 10 -7.66 -1.91 -5.71
CA PRO A 10 -7.95 -0.82 -6.63
C PRO A 10 -8.69 -1.30 -7.88
N THR A 11 -9.74 -0.56 -8.26
CA THR A 11 -10.56 -0.84 -9.47
C THR A 11 -9.93 -0.31 -10.75
N THR A 12 -8.87 0.47 -10.64
CA THR A 12 -8.06 1.00 -11.75
C THR A 12 -6.61 0.62 -11.57
N ALA A 13 -5.86 0.59 -12.66
CA ALA A 13 -4.41 0.47 -12.64
C ALA A 13 -3.80 1.62 -11.81
N HIS A 14 -2.71 1.33 -11.13
CA HIS A 14 -2.01 2.33 -10.33
C HIS A 14 -1.39 3.40 -11.25
N CYS A 15 -1.77 4.64 -11.01
CA CYS A 15 -1.20 5.80 -11.68
C CYS A 15 -0.46 6.64 -10.63
N PRO A 16 0.88 6.76 -10.70
CA PRO A 16 1.63 7.55 -9.74
C PRO A 16 1.17 9.01 -9.71
N THR A 17 1.07 9.56 -8.53
CA THR A 17 0.81 10.99 -8.31
C THR A 17 2.11 11.79 -8.33
N HIS A 18 3.22 11.11 -8.01
CA HIS A 18 4.56 11.66 -7.96
C HIS A 18 5.45 11.09 -9.06
N GLY A 19 6.51 11.82 -9.40
CA GLY A 19 7.49 11.38 -10.39
C GLY A 19 8.89 11.87 -10.04
N PRO A 20 9.42 11.57 -8.83
CA PRO A 20 10.78 11.93 -8.47
C PRO A 20 11.77 11.19 -9.37
N ALA A 21 12.91 11.82 -9.68
CA ALA A 21 13.93 11.26 -10.54
C ALA A 21 15.35 11.54 -10.04
N GLY A 22 16.32 10.80 -10.57
CA GLY A 22 17.76 11.05 -10.39
C GLY A 22 18.36 10.55 -9.08
N CYS A 23 17.62 9.80 -8.25
CA CYS A 23 18.22 9.14 -7.10
C CYS A 23 19.10 7.97 -7.55
N ILE A 24 20.30 7.88 -6.99
CA ILE A 24 21.26 6.78 -7.25
C ILE A 24 20.80 5.50 -6.57
N ASP A 25 20.22 5.62 -5.37
CA ASP A 25 19.63 4.51 -4.62
C ASP A 25 18.10 4.59 -4.73
N TYR A 26 17.48 3.56 -5.30
CA TYR A 26 16.02 3.46 -5.44
C TYR A 26 15.28 3.50 -4.11
N ARG A 27 15.93 3.12 -3.00
CA ARG A 27 15.33 3.20 -1.66
C ARG A 27 15.02 4.63 -1.24
N SER A 28 15.73 5.60 -1.81
CA SER A 28 15.49 7.02 -1.57
C SER A 28 14.12 7.49 -2.06
N TYR A 29 13.47 6.73 -2.94
CA TYR A 29 12.11 7.02 -3.41
C TYR A 29 11.01 6.59 -2.43
N LYS A 30 11.35 5.92 -1.34
CA LYS A 30 10.37 5.38 -0.39
C LYS A 30 9.35 6.42 0.11
N PRO A 31 9.68 7.69 0.43
CA PRO A 31 8.69 8.67 0.88
C PRO A 31 7.55 8.90 -0.13
N TRP A 32 7.88 8.98 -1.42
CA TRP A 32 6.89 9.16 -2.49
C TRP A 32 6.08 7.88 -2.72
N LEU A 33 6.71 6.70 -2.67
CA LEU A 33 6.02 5.42 -2.80
C LEU A 33 5.02 5.20 -1.66
N ARG A 34 5.37 5.56 -0.42
CA ARG A 34 4.45 5.51 0.72
C ARG A 34 3.17 6.30 0.42
N ASP A 35 3.33 7.51 -0.10
CA ASP A 35 2.21 8.40 -0.43
C ASP A 35 1.39 7.88 -1.61
N ASP A 36 2.05 7.50 -2.72
CA ASP A 36 1.39 7.00 -3.93
C ASP A 36 0.58 5.71 -3.70
N PHE A 37 1.03 4.85 -2.79
CA PHE A 37 0.35 3.59 -2.45
C PHE A 37 -0.51 3.68 -1.17
N ALA A 38 -0.79 4.91 -0.70
CA ALA A 38 -1.62 5.15 0.47
C ALA A 38 -1.20 4.28 1.67
N PHE A 39 0.11 4.18 1.95
CA PHE A 39 0.70 3.52 3.14
C PHE A 39 0.33 2.04 3.30
N ARG A 40 0.11 1.33 2.18
CA ARG A 40 -0.26 -0.10 2.18
C ARG A 40 0.50 -0.89 1.12
N CYS A 41 0.67 -2.17 1.38
CA CYS A 41 1.25 -3.10 0.42
C CYS A 41 0.33 -3.28 -0.79
N VAL A 42 0.86 -3.13 -2.00
CA VAL A 42 0.11 -3.30 -3.25
C VAL A 42 -0.44 -4.72 -3.42
N TYR A 43 0.24 -5.74 -2.85
CA TYR A 43 -0.11 -7.14 -3.04
C TYR A 43 -1.12 -7.67 -2.01
N CYS A 44 -0.87 -7.44 -0.71
CA CYS A 44 -1.68 -8.03 0.36
C CYS A 44 -2.55 -7.02 1.11
N LEU A 45 -2.50 -5.75 0.75
CA LEU A 45 -3.22 -4.63 1.36
C LEU A 45 -2.91 -4.37 2.85
N THR A 46 -1.91 -5.06 3.41
CA THR A 46 -1.44 -4.75 4.77
C THR A 46 -1.00 -3.29 4.84
N ARG A 47 -1.44 -2.58 5.86
CA ARG A 47 -1.14 -1.16 6.11
C ARG A 47 0.04 -1.02 7.05
N GLU A 48 0.79 0.07 6.93
CA GLU A 48 1.92 0.37 7.82
C GLU A 48 1.52 0.35 9.30
N ARG A 49 0.35 0.89 9.64
CA ARG A 49 -0.16 0.91 11.03
C ARG A 49 -0.51 -0.46 11.61
N TRP A 50 -0.60 -1.49 10.78
CA TRP A 50 -0.87 -2.86 11.27
C TRP A 50 0.40 -3.58 11.71
N ASP A 51 1.57 -3.01 11.41
CA ASP A 51 2.84 -3.51 11.92
C ASP A 51 3.03 -3.09 13.38
N ALA A 52 3.54 -4.01 14.19
CA ALA A 52 3.83 -3.76 15.61
C ALA A 52 5.10 -2.93 15.83
N SER A 53 5.88 -2.67 14.78
CA SER A 53 7.08 -1.84 14.84
C SER A 53 6.72 -0.38 15.16
N PRO A 54 7.49 0.31 16.00
CA PRO A 54 7.30 1.75 16.28
C PRO A 54 7.28 2.62 15.01
N SER A 55 7.99 2.19 13.98
CA SER A 55 7.96 2.79 12.64
C SER A 55 7.41 1.76 11.67
N GLY A 56 6.08 1.62 11.59
CA GLY A 56 5.41 0.59 10.78
C GLY A 56 5.92 0.52 9.33
N HIS A 57 6.31 1.67 8.76
CA HIS A 57 6.92 1.72 7.43
C HIS A 57 8.29 1.02 7.34
N ALA A 58 8.98 0.69 8.45
CA ALA A 58 10.26 -0.02 8.40
C ALA A 58 10.10 -1.43 7.80
N SER A 59 8.92 -2.04 7.97
CA SER A 59 8.57 -3.35 7.40
C SER A 59 8.12 -3.28 5.94
N PHE A 60 8.30 -2.14 5.27
CA PHE A 60 7.92 -1.93 3.88
C PHE A 60 9.09 -1.35 3.08
N GLY A 61 9.06 -1.57 1.78
CA GLY A 61 10.09 -1.07 0.87
C GLY A 61 9.61 -0.92 -0.56
N ALA A 62 10.52 -0.45 -1.41
CA ALA A 62 10.34 -0.46 -2.83
C ALA A 62 10.57 -1.87 -3.38
N ASP A 63 9.63 -2.38 -4.14
CA ASP A 63 9.77 -3.57 -4.96
C ASP A 63 9.82 -3.16 -6.44
N HIS A 64 10.52 -3.93 -7.26
CA HIS A 64 10.66 -3.70 -8.69
C HIS A 64 9.64 -4.53 -9.47
N VAL A 65 8.81 -3.90 -10.30
CA VAL A 65 7.90 -4.64 -11.17
C VAL A 65 8.69 -5.50 -12.14
N GLU A 66 9.60 -4.90 -12.90
CA GLU A 66 10.62 -5.64 -13.66
C GLU A 66 11.84 -5.85 -12.77
N ALA A 67 12.15 -7.11 -12.48
CA ALA A 67 13.23 -7.48 -11.56
C ALA A 67 14.58 -6.86 -11.98
N GLN A 68 15.39 -6.48 -10.99
CA GLN A 68 16.71 -5.84 -11.22
C GLN A 68 17.62 -6.68 -12.10
N SER A 69 17.58 -8.01 -11.98
CA SER A 69 18.36 -8.93 -12.80
C SER A 69 17.90 -9.01 -14.25
N VAL A 70 16.66 -8.64 -14.53
CA VAL A 70 16.05 -8.67 -15.88
C VAL A 70 16.18 -7.32 -16.57
N ALA A 71 15.99 -6.22 -15.82
CA ALA A 71 15.99 -4.87 -16.35
C ALA A 71 16.90 -3.93 -15.52
N PRO A 72 18.23 -4.11 -15.57
CA PRO A 72 19.17 -3.33 -14.75
C PRO A 72 19.11 -1.82 -15.03
N THR A 73 18.69 -1.39 -16.19
CA THR A 73 18.50 0.03 -16.54
C THR A 73 17.28 0.66 -15.85
N LEU A 74 16.37 -0.16 -15.31
CA LEU A 74 15.15 0.30 -14.63
C LEU A 74 15.27 0.27 -13.10
N ILE A 75 16.45 -0.04 -12.55
CA ILE A 75 16.65 -0.17 -11.09
C ILE A 75 16.26 1.11 -10.35
N THR A 76 16.61 2.26 -10.91
CA THR A 76 16.34 3.58 -10.31
C THR A 76 15.21 4.33 -11.01
N GLU A 77 14.48 3.68 -11.89
CA GLU A 77 13.31 4.26 -12.52
C GLU A 77 12.09 4.22 -11.60
N TYR A 78 11.62 5.38 -11.14
CA TYR A 78 10.51 5.48 -10.20
C TYR A 78 9.27 4.71 -10.67
N ARG A 79 8.97 4.76 -11.96
CA ARG A 79 7.83 4.06 -12.56
C ARG A 79 7.96 2.54 -12.55
N ASN A 80 9.16 2.00 -12.30
CA ASN A 80 9.38 0.57 -12.12
C ASN A 80 9.26 0.13 -10.65
N LEU A 81 8.97 1.07 -9.75
CA LEU A 81 8.89 0.81 -8.32
C LEU A 81 7.46 0.80 -7.84
N ILE A 82 7.16 -0.10 -6.93
CA ILE A 82 5.89 -0.21 -6.22
C ILE A 82 6.15 -0.37 -4.72
N TYR A 83 5.16 -0.07 -3.91
CA TYR A 83 5.29 -0.16 -2.46
C TYR A 83 4.76 -1.49 -1.94
N ALA A 84 5.62 -2.25 -1.27
CA ALA A 84 5.28 -3.58 -0.77
C ALA A 84 5.82 -3.79 0.65
N CYS A 85 5.14 -4.63 1.44
CA CYS A 85 5.66 -5.09 2.71
C CYS A 85 6.82 -6.07 2.48
N ASN A 86 7.76 -6.13 3.44
CA ASN A 86 8.94 -6.99 3.35
C ASN A 86 8.60 -8.48 3.11
N PRO A 87 7.57 -9.07 3.75
CA PRO A 87 7.18 -10.45 3.44
C PRO A 87 6.81 -10.67 1.98
N CYS A 88 5.99 -9.78 1.38
CA CYS A 88 5.63 -9.89 -0.03
C CYS A 88 6.83 -9.65 -0.95
N ASN A 89 7.61 -8.60 -0.70
CA ASN A 89 8.81 -8.31 -1.49
C ASN A 89 9.81 -9.49 -1.45
N SER A 90 10.02 -10.07 -0.26
CA SER A 90 10.89 -11.24 -0.09
C SER A 90 10.35 -12.49 -0.78
N ALA A 91 9.04 -12.70 -0.79
CA ALA A 91 8.40 -13.84 -1.45
C ALA A 91 8.49 -13.74 -2.97
N LYS A 92 8.29 -12.53 -3.52
CA LYS A 92 8.37 -12.30 -4.98
C LYS A 92 9.77 -12.56 -5.53
N ARG A 93 10.82 -12.09 -4.84
CA ARG A 93 12.20 -12.19 -5.35
C ARG A 93 12.33 -11.65 -6.78
N ASN A 94 12.88 -12.47 -7.68
CA ASN A 94 13.02 -12.17 -9.11
C ASN A 94 11.93 -12.84 -9.98
N GLN A 95 10.86 -13.35 -9.35
CA GLN A 95 9.80 -14.03 -10.10
C GLN A 95 8.96 -13.02 -10.87
N ARG A 96 8.65 -13.36 -12.13
CA ARG A 96 7.62 -12.69 -12.91
C ARG A 96 6.27 -13.29 -12.54
N ILE A 97 5.40 -12.50 -11.94
CA ILE A 97 4.07 -12.94 -11.53
C ILE A 97 3.07 -12.80 -12.68
N GLY A 98 3.48 -12.14 -13.78
CA GLY A 98 2.60 -11.88 -14.93
C GLY A 98 1.51 -10.83 -14.67
N ILE A 99 1.57 -10.16 -13.53
CA ILE A 99 0.63 -9.11 -13.11
C ILE A 99 1.44 -7.85 -12.80
N ASP A 100 1.02 -6.75 -13.39
CA ASP A 100 1.64 -5.44 -13.19
C ASP A 100 0.60 -4.45 -12.66
N PRO A 101 0.67 -4.05 -11.39
CA PRO A 101 -0.29 -3.11 -10.81
C PRO A 101 -0.36 -1.75 -11.54
N ARG A 102 0.64 -1.42 -12.38
CA ARG A 102 0.66 -0.19 -13.18
C ARG A 102 -0.24 -0.27 -14.42
N THR A 103 -0.56 -1.48 -14.86
CA THR A 103 -1.41 -1.74 -16.05
C THR A 103 -2.67 -2.49 -15.69
N ASP A 104 -2.64 -3.25 -14.60
CA ASP A 104 -3.72 -4.13 -14.19
C ASP A 104 -4.51 -3.53 -13.03
N ALA A 105 -5.83 -3.47 -13.17
CA ALA A 105 -6.73 -3.16 -12.07
C ALA A 105 -6.80 -4.35 -11.12
N MET A 106 -6.17 -4.27 -9.96
CA MET A 106 -6.03 -5.38 -9.02
C MET A 106 -7.37 -5.97 -8.57
N ALA A 107 -8.45 -5.16 -8.51
CA ALA A 107 -9.80 -5.64 -8.18
C ALA A 107 -10.40 -6.58 -9.24
N ARG A 108 -9.84 -6.63 -10.45
CA ARG A 108 -10.23 -7.62 -11.47
C ARG A 108 -9.52 -8.96 -11.30
N LEU A 109 -8.50 -8.99 -10.46
CA LEU A 109 -7.61 -10.13 -10.27
C LEU A 109 -7.82 -10.80 -8.92
N LEU A 110 -8.04 -10.02 -7.87
CA LEU A 110 -8.14 -10.47 -6.50
C LEU A 110 -9.35 -9.84 -5.80
N SER A 111 -9.98 -10.61 -4.93
CA SER A 111 -10.98 -10.13 -3.96
C SER A 111 -10.71 -10.73 -2.59
N VAL A 112 -11.24 -10.09 -1.55
CA VAL A 112 -11.20 -10.61 -0.17
C VAL A 112 -12.63 -10.78 0.31
N ASP A 113 -12.95 -11.95 0.85
CA ASP A 113 -14.29 -12.23 1.38
C ASP A 113 -14.46 -11.78 2.84
N ALA A 114 -15.64 -12.05 3.38
CA ALA A 114 -16.01 -11.70 4.75
C ALA A 114 -15.26 -12.54 5.80
N GLU A 115 -14.69 -13.65 5.42
CA GLU A 115 -13.86 -14.56 6.20
C GLU A 115 -12.38 -14.19 6.14
N GLY A 116 -12.02 -13.16 5.36
CA GLY A 116 -10.65 -12.68 5.20
C GLY A 116 -9.82 -13.53 4.23
N ILE A 117 -10.45 -14.37 3.40
CA ILE A 117 -9.80 -15.20 2.41
C ILE A 117 -9.67 -14.42 1.10
N VAL A 118 -8.51 -14.51 0.46
CA VAL A 118 -8.25 -13.93 -0.86
C VAL A 118 -8.63 -14.93 -1.93
N HIS A 119 -9.42 -14.47 -2.90
CA HIS A 119 -9.85 -15.25 -4.04
C HIS A 119 -9.27 -14.69 -5.34
N ALA A 120 -8.83 -15.58 -6.23
CA ALA A 120 -8.48 -15.21 -7.59
C ALA A 120 -9.75 -15.02 -8.42
N MET A 121 -9.87 -13.85 -9.04
CA MET A 121 -10.96 -13.50 -9.96
C MET A 121 -10.60 -13.82 -11.42
N ALA A 122 -9.33 -14.19 -11.67
CA ALA A 122 -8.82 -14.61 -12.98
C ALA A 122 -7.83 -15.76 -12.78
N PRO A 123 -7.74 -16.74 -13.72
CA PRO A 123 -6.90 -17.93 -13.53
C PRO A 123 -5.42 -17.60 -13.27
N HIS A 124 -4.86 -16.59 -13.93
CA HIS A 124 -3.46 -16.21 -13.76
C HIS A 124 -3.20 -15.49 -12.41
N ALA A 125 -4.24 -15.08 -11.68
CA ALA A 125 -4.09 -14.46 -10.36
C ALA A 125 -3.89 -15.50 -9.24
N GLU A 126 -4.16 -16.78 -9.48
CA GLU A 126 -3.90 -17.84 -8.51
C GLU A 126 -2.42 -17.91 -8.13
N LEU A 127 -1.53 -17.67 -9.10
CA LEU A 127 -0.09 -17.60 -8.86
C LEU A 127 0.28 -16.50 -7.84
N MET A 128 -0.44 -15.38 -7.82
CA MET A 128 -0.21 -14.35 -6.79
C MET A 128 -0.56 -14.84 -5.40
N ILE A 129 -1.69 -15.54 -5.26
CA ILE A 129 -2.11 -16.09 -3.96
C ILE A 129 -1.05 -17.05 -3.44
N GLU A 130 -0.55 -17.92 -4.31
CA GLU A 130 0.49 -18.89 -3.99
C GLU A 130 1.84 -18.23 -3.68
N VAL A 131 2.37 -17.41 -4.58
CA VAL A 131 3.70 -16.79 -4.44
C VAL A 131 3.79 -15.90 -3.20
N PHE A 132 2.74 -15.12 -2.92
CA PHE A 132 2.72 -14.23 -1.77
C PHE A 132 2.13 -14.86 -0.51
N ASP A 133 1.74 -16.13 -0.59
CA ASP A 133 1.09 -16.86 0.51
C ASP A 133 -0.05 -16.03 1.14
N LEU A 134 -0.93 -15.51 0.27
CA LEU A 134 -1.93 -14.53 0.69
C LEU A 134 -2.97 -15.13 1.65
N ASN A 135 -3.14 -16.43 1.65
CA ASN A 135 -4.07 -17.16 2.52
C ASN A 135 -3.36 -17.94 3.64
N GLU A 136 -2.11 -17.58 3.98
CA GLU A 136 -1.45 -18.08 5.18
C GLU A 136 -2.33 -17.76 6.42
N PRO A 137 -2.46 -18.71 7.39
CA PRO A 137 -3.38 -18.56 8.52
C PRO A 137 -3.22 -17.28 9.32
N GLY A 138 -2.00 -16.80 9.54
CA GLY A 138 -1.75 -15.54 10.26
C GLY A 138 -2.24 -14.31 9.48
N ARG A 139 -2.16 -14.34 8.14
CA ARG A 139 -2.69 -13.27 7.28
C ARG A 139 -4.22 -13.25 7.28
N ILE A 140 -4.85 -14.42 7.26
CA ILE A 140 -6.31 -14.54 7.39
C ILE A 140 -6.74 -14.01 8.76
N SER A 141 -6.07 -14.43 9.84
CA SER A 141 -6.36 -13.96 11.21
C SER A 141 -6.23 -12.44 11.34
N LEU A 142 -5.18 -11.85 10.75
CA LEU A 142 -5.00 -10.40 10.74
C LEU A 142 -6.16 -9.69 10.02
N ARG A 143 -6.57 -10.19 8.85
CA ARG A 143 -7.71 -9.61 8.12
C ARG A 143 -9.01 -9.72 8.90
N LEU A 144 -9.28 -10.90 9.50
CA LEU A 144 -10.46 -11.11 10.35
C LEU A 144 -10.49 -10.14 11.53
N GLU A 145 -9.37 -9.95 12.23
CA GLU A 145 -9.28 -8.97 13.32
C GLU A 145 -9.71 -7.56 12.85
N LYS A 146 -9.23 -7.12 11.69
CA LYS A 146 -9.59 -5.80 11.16
C LYS A 146 -11.06 -5.73 10.73
N LEU A 147 -11.59 -6.80 10.14
CA LEU A 147 -13.01 -6.89 9.80
C LEU A 147 -13.91 -6.88 11.05
N VAL A 148 -13.48 -7.52 12.15
CA VAL A 148 -14.20 -7.47 13.43
C VAL A 148 -14.24 -6.03 13.97
N ILE A 149 -13.11 -5.31 13.99
CA ILE A 149 -13.08 -3.90 14.42
C ILE A 149 -14.05 -3.06 13.58
N LEU A 150 -14.06 -3.25 12.26
CA LEU A 150 -14.94 -2.53 11.34
C LEU A 150 -16.41 -2.81 11.64
N ARG A 151 -16.80 -4.08 11.79
CA ARG A 151 -18.17 -4.50 12.13
C ARG A 151 -18.59 -3.96 13.51
N SER A 152 -17.68 -3.98 14.50
CA SER A 152 -17.94 -3.40 15.82
C SER A 152 -18.22 -1.90 15.72
N LYS A 153 -17.47 -1.16 14.90
CA LYS A 153 -17.74 0.27 14.67
C LYS A 153 -19.07 0.52 13.99
N GLN A 154 -19.51 -0.38 13.09
CA GLN A 154 -20.84 -0.30 12.46
C GLN A 154 -21.98 -0.50 13.46
N THR A 155 -21.83 -1.46 14.36
CA THR A 155 -22.89 -1.82 15.32
C THR A 155 -22.90 -0.94 16.58
N HIS A 156 -21.77 -0.36 16.92
CA HIS A 156 -21.59 0.49 18.11
C HIS A 156 -20.86 1.80 17.73
N PRO A 157 -21.50 2.67 16.94
CA PRO A 157 -20.82 3.85 16.37
C PRO A 157 -20.34 4.87 17.40
N ASP A 158 -21.01 4.92 18.58
CA ASP A 158 -20.76 5.90 19.63
C ASP A 158 -19.90 5.37 20.78
N ASP A 159 -19.45 4.12 20.70
CA ASP A 159 -18.58 3.52 21.71
C ASP A 159 -17.15 4.06 21.57
N ALA A 160 -16.63 4.67 22.65
CA ALA A 160 -15.36 5.35 22.64
C ALA A 160 -14.17 4.39 22.51
N ASP A 161 -14.24 3.20 23.09
CA ASP A 161 -13.17 2.21 23.01
C ASP A 161 -13.10 1.60 21.62
N ILE A 162 -14.26 1.33 21.03
CA ILE A 162 -14.38 0.88 19.65
C ILE A 162 -13.89 1.97 18.69
N ASP A 163 -14.23 3.25 18.92
CA ASP A 163 -13.73 4.35 18.09
C ASP A 163 -12.21 4.48 18.17
N HIS A 164 -11.65 4.33 19.37
CA HIS A 164 -10.20 4.32 19.56
C HIS A 164 -9.52 3.18 18.77
N LEU A 165 -10.02 1.94 18.89
CA LEU A 165 -9.50 0.79 18.15
C LEU A 165 -9.64 0.98 16.62
N PHE A 166 -10.78 1.52 16.18
CA PHE A 166 -11.05 1.80 14.78
C PHE A 166 -10.08 2.83 14.20
N ARG A 167 -9.89 3.98 14.88
CA ARG A 167 -8.92 5.00 14.44
C ARG A 167 -7.49 4.48 14.46
N ARG A 168 -7.13 3.66 15.45
CA ARG A 168 -5.82 3.00 15.49
C ARG A 168 -5.62 2.03 14.33
N ALA A 169 -6.64 1.28 13.94
CA ALA A 169 -6.55 0.31 12.85
C ALA A 169 -6.60 0.94 11.45
N PHE A 170 -7.41 2.00 11.28
CA PHE A 170 -7.73 2.55 9.96
C PHE A 170 -7.30 4.00 9.75
N GLY A 171 -6.68 4.64 10.74
CA GLY A 171 -6.09 5.96 10.58
C GLY A 171 -4.82 5.95 9.74
N TYR A 172 -4.44 7.11 9.24
CA TYR A 172 -3.15 7.29 8.56
C TYR A 172 -1.98 7.11 9.52
N PRO A 173 -0.78 6.74 9.04
CA PRO A 173 0.44 6.77 9.84
C PRO A 173 0.66 8.14 10.49
N ASP A 174 1.21 8.14 11.71
CA ASP A 174 1.50 9.38 12.43
C ASP A 174 2.67 10.14 11.78
N ASP A 175 3.58 9.40 11.13
CA ASP A 175 4.78 9.86 10.42
C ASP A 175 4.55 9.99 8.91
N LEU A 176 3.50 10.68 8.48
CA LEU A 176 3.30 10.97 7.06
C LEU A 176 4.52 11.70 6.48
N PRO A 177 5.03 11.28 5.30
CA PRO A 177 6.19 11.93 4.72
C PRO A 177 5.85 13.36 4.25
N ASP A 178 6.58 14.34 4.79
CA ASP A 178 6.55 15.69 4.22
C ASP A 178 7.36 15.72 2.91
N LEU A 179 6.64 15.68 1.80
CA LEU A 179 7.24 15.74 0.47
C LEU A 179 7.58 17.16 0.03
N THR A 180 7.09 18.20 0.72
CA THR A 180 7.28 19.60 0.33
C THR A 180 8.75 20.05 0.48
N GLY A 181 9.47 19.45 1.41
CA GLY A 181 10.89 19.67 1.66
C GLY A 181 11.84 18.83 0.80
N LEU A 182 11.34 17.78 0.16
CA LEU A 182 12.19 16.85 -0.59
C LEU A 182 12.54 17.40 -1.98
N ARG A 183 13.82 17.24 -2.35
CA ARG A 183 14.35 17.68 -3.66
C ARG A 183 15.10 16.53 -4.32
N PRO A 184 14.40 15.69 -5.10
CA PRO A 184 15.07 14.63 -5.85
C PRO A 184 16.06 15.23 -6.87
N PRO A 185 17.26 14.63 -7.06
CA PRO A 185 18.32 15.22 -7.90
C PRO A 185 17.90 15.51 -9.35
N GLY A 186 17.06 14.67 -9.93
CA GLY A 186 16.51 14.85 -11.29
C GLY A 186 15.19 15.64 -11.31
N GLY A 187 14.76 16.20 -10.18
CA GLY A 187 13.49 16.89 -10.05
C GLY A 187 12.30 15.94 -9.93
N ASN A 188 11.11 16.50 -10.00
CA ASN A 188 9.84 15.76 -9.97
C ASN A 188 9.07 16.07 -11.25
N SER A 189 8.80 15.07 -12.08
CA SER A 189 8.11 15.23 -13.37
C SER A 189 6.66 15.69 -13.21
N PHE A 190 6.04 15.44 -12.05
CA PHE A 190 4.69 15.93 -11.71
C PHE A 190 4.81 17.18 -10.81
N ARG A 191 5.01 18.33 -11.44
CA ARG A 191 5.16 19.61 -10.71
C ARG A 191 3.98 19.87 -9.79
N GLY A 192 4.28 20.26 -8.54
CA GLY A 192 3.28 20.57 -7.53
C GLY A 192 2.55 19.35 -6.95
N SER A 193 3.00 18.13 -7.25
CA SER A 193 2.41 16.92 -6.67
C SER A 193 2.57 16.86 -5.15
N GLU A 194 3.59 17.53 -4.60
CA GLU A 194 3.86 17.62 -3.18
C GLU A 194 2.69 18.24 -2.40
N SER A 195 1.99 19.20 -3.03
CA SER A 195 0.81 19.85 -2.44
C SER A 195 -0.42 18.90 -2.39
N ARG A 196 -0.39 17.82 -3.13
CA ARG A 196 -1.45 16.79 -3.17
C ARG A 196 -1.14 15.60 -2.28
N SER A 197 0.05 15.57 -1.66
CA SER A 197 0.44 14.50 -0.74
C SER A 197 -0.51 14.42 0.45
N HIS A 198 -0.58 13.24 1.05
CA HIS A 198 -1.38 13.04 2.25
C HIS A 198 -0.94 13.92 3.41
N PHE A 199 0.37 14.19 3.56
CA PHE A 199 0.88 15.14 4.54
C PHE A 199 0.31 16.55 4.31
N ALA A 200 0.48 17.09 3.10
CA ALA A 200 0.01 18.43 2.78
C ALA A 200 -1.53 18.59 2.90
N ARG A 201 -2.27 17.53 2.56
CA ARG A 201 -3.73 17.47 2.72
C ARG A 201 -4.13 17.42 4.20
N ARG A 202 -3.36 16.72 5.05
CA ARG A 202 -3.58 16.70 6.51
C ARG A 202 -3.42 18.10 7.09
N GLU A 203 -2.33 18.79 6.73
CA GLU A 203 -2.07 20.14 7.20
C GLU A 203 -3.18 21.15 6.82
N ARG A 204 -3.87 20.91 5.71
CA ARG A 204 -5.03 21.71 5.28
C ARG A 204 -6.38 21.22 5.82
N GLY A 205 -6.40 20.18 6.63
CA GLY A 205 -7.64 19.59 7.16
C GLY A 205 -8.52 18.89 6.10
N GLU A 206 -7.94 18.49 4.97
CA GLU A 206 -8.65 17.87 3.85
C GLU A 206 -8.68 16.33 3.94
N LEU A 207 -7.87 15.74 4.82
CA LEU A 207 -7.82 14.30 5.02
C LEU A 207 -8.91 13.85 5.98
N ALA A 208 -9.59 12.75 5.59
CA ALA A 208 -10.42 12.04 6.54
C ALA A 208 -9.56 11.43 7.65
N ASP A 209 -10.16 11.16 8.80
CA ASP A 209 -9.43 10.56 9.95
C ASP A 209 -8.98 9.12 9.65
N VAL A 210 -9.71 8.43 8.77
CA VAL A 210 -9.47 7.03 8.38
C VAL A 210 -9.55 6.87 6.86
N TYR A 211 -8.91 5.81 6.35
CA TYR A 211 -8.86 5.51 4.90
C TYR A 211 -9.00 4.02 4.61
#